data_53315252181562d83f40bcfef54dfc6d
#
_entry.id   53315252181562d83f40bcfef54dfc6d
#
_cell.length_a   1.000
_cell.length_b   1.000
_cell.length_c   1.000
_cell.angle_alpha   90.00
_cell.angle_beta   90.00
_cell.angle_gamma   90.00
#
_symmetry.space_group_name_H-M   'P 1'
#
loop_
_entity.id
_entity.type
_entity.pdbx_description
1 polymer ?
#
loop_
_entity_poly.entity_id
_entity_poly.type
_entity_poly.pdbx_seq_one_letter_code
_entity_poly.pdbx_strand_id
1 'polypeptide(L)'
;MLSFAVAIAISASIVRAASTLTESRFKPTSFTRNRKMPFEKLLKYLLSMHKTSTQSALHNFFESKGITMSQQALSKARSKFDHTPFLKLFKAIRDAFYDHSRLDQLRKYHGKYVLAIDGSETSLPNLPALREKFGGTGAKASSPTARMSIAYDVLNDFIMDAAFSPLTDSERTHAENHLTILENLIDLKQALFIMDRGYASEELITTMHSKTYYLFRLRYKFNTEIDELPLGSHEITMYDNLKIRIVKFELPSGEIETLLTNLFDLDESEFKELYFKRWRVEVKYDVVKNKLELPCFGGFSENVIMQDFWITMYLANMAAIAKNEADLQIKAERDDKDNKYEYQANVNTLIASLRDKLAEAVFSRNPIHRQKKLERIMLEIQKSVVPIRPDDGSTPRYENTRKSNFHHNKRSNL
;
A
#
# COMPACT_ATOMS: atom_id res chain seq x y z
N MET A 1 16.28 -7.43 8.06
CA MET A 1 15.10 -7.08 7.22
C MET A 1 14.96 -8.13 6.11
N LEU A 2 13.75 -8.40 5.60
CA LEU A 2 13.53 -9.36 4.49
C LEU A 2 14.27 -8.88 3.24
N SER A 3 15.16 -9.71 2.66
CA SER A 3 15.85 -9.37 1.41
C SER A 3 14.95 -9.57 0.19
N PHE A 4 15.20 -8.78 -0.85
CA PHE A 4 14.44 -8.86 -2.10
C PHE A 4 14.58 -10.25 -2.76
N ALA A 5 15.75 -10.86 -2.68
CA ALA A 5 16.00 -12.22 -3.19
C ALA A 5 15.12 -13.28 -2.49
N VAL A 6 15.01 -13.20 -1.16
CA VAL A 6 14.15 -14.10 -0.37
C VAL A 6 12.67 -13.87 -0.72
N ALA A 7 12.24 -12.62 -0.84
CA ALA A 7 10.87 -12.29 -1.25
C ALA A 7 10.51 -12.88 -2.63
N ILE A 8 11.43 -12.81 -3.60
CA ILE A 8 11.28 -13.46 -4.92
C ILE A 8 11.19 -14.99 -4.79
N ALA A 9 12.00 -15.60 -3.92
CA ALA A 9 11.97 -17.05 -3.72
C ALA A 9 10.64 -17.52 -3.13
N ILE A 10 10.11 -16.80 -2.13
CA ILE A 10 8.79 -17.04 -1.53
C ILE A 10 7.70 -16.89 -2.61
N SER A 11 7.73 -15.82 -3.39
CA SER A 11 6.77 -15.58 -4.48
C SER A 11 6.80 -16.72 -5.51
N ALA A 12 8.01 -17.17 -5.89
CA ALA A 12 8.21 -18.28 -6.81
C ALA A 12 7.65 -19.62 -6.30
N SER A 13 7.71 -19.85 -5.00
CA SER A 13 7.11 -21.02 -4.34
C SER A 13 5.58 -20.97 -4.43
N ILE A 14 4.98 -19.83 -4.10
CA ILE A 14 3.51 -19.64 -4.12
C ILE A 14 2.94 -19.83 -5.54
N VAL A 15 3.50 -19.19 -6.54
CA VAL A 15 2.96 -19.28 -7.93
C VAL A 15 3.06 -20.67 -8.53
N ARG A 16 3.94 -21.53 -8.02
CA ARG A 16 4.13 -22.92 -8.48
C ARG A 16 3.38 -23.95 -7.64
N ALA A 17 2.93 -23.58 -6.47
CA ALA A 17 2.20 -24.52 -5.62
C ALA A 17 0.90 -24.95 -6.29
N ALA A 18 0.66 -26.27 -6.37
CA ALA A 18 -0.58 -26.83 -6.92
C ALA A 18 -1.83 -26.30 -6.18
N SER A 19 -1.72 -26.07 -4.87
CA SER A 19 -2.75 -25.48 -4.04
C SER A 19 -3.19 -24.08 -4.51
N THR A 20 -2.27 -23.28 -5.08
CA THR A 20 -2.59 -21.96 -5.61
C THR A 20 -3.61 -22.03 -6.75
N LEU A 21 -3.50 -23.02 -7.65
CA LEU A 21 -4.50 -23.25 -8.69
C LEU A 21 -5.78 -23.87 -8.10
N THR A 22 -5.66 -24.90 -7.29
CA THR A 22 -6.84 -25.67 -6.83
C THR A 22 -7.77 -24.88 -5.92
N GLU A 23 -7.22 -23.98 -5.12
CA GLU A 23 -7.98 -23.11 -4.23
C GLU A 23 -8.59 -21.90 -4.91
N SER A 24 -8.02 -21.44 -6.02
CA SER A 24 -8.48 -20.22 -6.71
C SER A 24 -9.45 -20.48 -7.86
N ARG A 25 -9.39 -21.62 -8.51
CA ARG A 25 -10.21 -21.90 -9.70
C ARG A 25 -11.68 -22.13 -9.34
N PHE A 26 -12.60 -21.50 -10.07
CA PHE A 26 -14.04 -21.67 -9.84
C PHE A 26 -14.58 -23.07 -10.25
N LYS A 27 -13.92 -23.78 -11.17
CA LYS A 27 -14.31 -25.11 -11.60
C LYS A 27 -13.09 -26.04 -11.60
N PRO A 28 -13.23 -27.29 -11.13
CA PRO A 28 -12.13 -28.28 -11.16
C PRO A 28 -11.54 -28.52 -12.56
N THR A 29 -12.34 -28.31 -13.60
CA THR A 29 -11.93 -28.46 -15.01
C THR A 29 -11.21 -27.23 -15.58
N SER A 30 -11.12 -26.12 -14.81
CA SER A 30 -10.40 -24.93 -15.25
C SER A 30 -8.89 -25.18 -15.28
N PHE A 31 -8.23 -24.78 -16.37
CA PHE A 31 -6.78 -24.91 -16.60
C PHE A 31 -6.25 -26.36 -16.69
N THR A 32 -7.09 -27.36 -16.91
CA THR A 32 -6.68 -28.76 -17.07
C THR A 32 -6.18 -29.07 -18.48
N ARG A 33 -6.58 -28.29 -19.49
CA ARG A 33 -6.17 -28.51 -20.88
C ARG A 33 -4.94 -27.66 -21.23
N ASN A 34 -4.03 -28.20 -22.02
CA ASN A 34 -2.90 -27.45 -22.56
C ASN A 34 -3.41 -26.40 -23.58
N ARG A 35 -3.43 -25.13 -23.20
CA ARG A 35 -3.85 -23.99 -24.02
C ARG A 35 -2.72 -22.97 -24.15
N LYS A 36 -2.89 -21.97 -25.02
CA LYS A 36 -1.93 -20.86 -25.23
C LYS A 36 -1.58 -20.12 -23.94
N MET A 37 -2.52 -20.04 -22.99
CA MET A 37 -2.38 -19.35 -21.69
C MET A 37 -2.72 -20.33 -20.53
N PRO A 38 -1.79 -21.21 -20.12
CA PRO A 38 -1.94 -21.99 -18.89
C PRO A 38 -1.87 -21.09 -17.66
N PHE A 39 -2.29 -21.58 -16.49
CA PHE A 39 -2.44 -20.78 -15.28
C PHE A 39 -1.16 -20.04 -14.86
N GLU A 40 -0.02 -20.72 -14.76
CA GLU A 40 1.28 -20.10 -14.40
C GLU A 40 1.65 -18.96 -15.36
N LYS A 41 1.43 -19.15 -16.67
CA LYS A 41 1.70 -18.14 -17.69
C LYS A 41 0.75 -16.94 -17.59
N LEU A 42 -0.52 -17.19 -17.20
CA LEU A 42 -1.49 -16.13 -16.93
C LEU A 42 -1.08 -15.30 -15.73
N LEU A 43 -0.68 -15.93 -14.61
CA LEU A 43 -0.16 -15.22 -13.46
C LEU A 43 1.07 -14.39 -13.82
N LYS A 44 2.01 -14.94 -14.61
CA LYS A 44 3.18 -14.19 -15.08
C LYS A 44 2.76 -12.93 -15.87
N TYR A 45 1.84 -13.08 -16.82
CA TYR A 45 1.32 -11.96 -17.60
C TYR A 45 0.70 -10.87 -16.71
N LEU A 46 -0.13 -11.27 -15.74
CA LEU A 46 -0.81 -10.32 -14.86
C LEU A 46 0.14 -9.58 -13.91
N LEU A 47 1.22 -10.24 -13.47
CA LEU A 47 2.26 -9.62 -12.63
C LEU A 47 3.26 -8.76 -13.41
N SER A 48 3.23 -8.76 -14.74
CA SER A 48 4.19 -7.98 -15.57
C SER A 48 3.84 -6.50 -15.73
N MET A 49 2.90 -5.94 -14.97
CA MET A 49 2.58 -4.49 -14.92
C MET A 49 2.55 -3.77 -16.28
N HIS A 50 1.80 -4.27 -17.23
CA HIS A 50 1.75 -3.68 -18.58
C HIS A 50 1.09 -2.29 -18.57
N LYS A 51 1.73 -1.29 -19.21
CA LYS A 51 1.23 0.10 -19.35
C LYS A 51 0.67 0.40 -20.75
N THR A 52 0.54 -0.61 -21.59
CA THR A 52 -0.02 -0.48 -22.95
C THR A 52 -1.43 -1.05 -23.01
N SER A 53 -2.12 -0.85 -24.14
CA SER A 53 -3.40 -1.51 -24.36
C SER A 53 -3.30 -3.03 -24.16
N THR A 54 -4.36 -3.66 -23.70
CA THR A 54 -4.39 -5.11 -23.42
C THR A 54 -3.93 -5.94 -24.64
N GLN A 55 -4.30 -5.54 -25.86
CA GLN A 55 -3.93 -6.26 -27.06
C GLN A 55 -2.44 -6.09 -27.38
N SER A 56 -1.89 -4.88 -27.23
CA SER A 56 -0.44 -4.62 -27.40
C SER A 56 0.38 -5.37 -26.35
N ALA A 57 -0.07 -5.36 -25.10
CA ALA A 57 0.58 -6.11 -24.01
C ALA A 57 0.60 -7.62 -24.29
N LEU A 58 -0.50 -8.17 -24.81
CA LEU A 58 -0.55 -9.59 -25.22
C LEU A 58 0.39 -9.88 -26.38
N HIS A 59 0.45 -8.98 -27.37
CA HIS A 59 1.35 -9.11 -28.50
C HIS A 59 2.82 -9.18 -28.00
N ASN A 60 3.24 -8.19 -27.25
CA ASN A 60 4.61 -8.12 -26.70
C ASN A 60 4.94 -9.34 -25.81
N PHE A 61 3.99 -9.78 -24.97
CA PHE A 61 4.20 -10.95 -24.11
C PHE A 61 4.41 -12.27 -24.88
N PHE A 62 3.85 -12.37 -26.08
CA PHE A 62 3.92 -13.55 -26.93
C PHE A 62 4.85 -13.40 -28.13
N GLU A 63 5.42 -12.22 -28.36
CA GLU A 63 6.20 -11.90 -29.58
C GLU A 63 7.28 -12.93 -29.86
N SER A 64 8.13 -13.25 -28.88
CA SER A 64 9.23 -14.21 -29.04
C SER A 64 8.78 -15.66 -29.29
N LYS A 65 7.48 -15.96 -29.20
CA LYS A 65 6.91 -17.32 -29.29
C LYS A 65 6.03 -17.55 -30.52
N GLY A 66 5.81 -16.52 -31.32
CA GLY A 66 4.93 -16.62 -32.51
C GLY A 66 3.47 -16.96 -32.15
N ILE A 67 3.02 -16.69 -30.92
CA ILE A 67 1.67 -17.00 -30.45
C ILE A 67 0.82 -15.73 -30.51
N THR A 68 -0.38 -15.83 -31.09
CA THR A 68 -1.37 -14.76 -31.06
C THR A 68 -2.49 -15.11 -30.08
N MET A 69 -2.94 -14.11 -29.29
CA MET A 69 -4.04 -14.24 -28.35
C MET A 69 -4.88 -12.97 -28.34
N SER A 70 -6.21 -13.10 -28.33
CA SER A 70 -7.12 -11.96 -28.27
C SER A 70 -7.42 -11.54 -26.83
N GLN A 71 -7.84 -10.27 -26.64
CA GLN A 71 -8.31 -9.77 -25.35
C GLN A 71 -9.48 -10.59 -24.78
N GLN A 72 -10.39 -11.06 -25.65
CA GLN A 72 -11.53 -11.90 -25.23
C GLN A 72 -11.06 -13.24 -24.65
N ALA A 73 -10.00 -13.83 -25.24
CA ALA A 73 -9.44 -15.07 -24.72
C ALA A 73 -8.73 -14.86 -23.37
N LEU A 74 -8.07 -13.72 -23.17
CA LEU A 74 -7.53 -13.32 -21.87
C LEU A 74 -8.65 -13.12 -20.83
N SER A 75 -9.68 -12.36 -21.16
CA SER A 75 -10.84 -12.14 -20.27
C SER A 75 -11.49 -13.47 -19.85
N LYS A 76 -11.71 -14.39 -20.80
CA LYS A 76 -12.19 -15.75 -20.51
C LYS A 76 -11.21 -16.58 -19.67
N ALA A 77 -9.93 -16.35 -19.74
CA ALA A 77 -8.95 -17.01 -18.87
C ALA A 77 -9.00 -16.44 -17.45
N ARG A 78 -9.03 -15.10 -17.30
CA ARG A 78 -9.14 -14.41 -16.01
C ARG A 78 -10.44 -14.75 -15.25
N SER A 79 -11.56 -14.92 -15.96
CA SER A 79 -12.84 -15.25 -15.33
C SER A 79 -12.95 -16.68 -14.79
N LYS A 80 -11.89 -17.50 -14.86
CA LYS A 80 -11.90 -18.89 -14.38
C LYS A 80 -11.35 -19.09 -12.99
N PHE A 81 -10.79 -18.07 -12.38
CA PHE A 81 -10.22 -18.08 -11.05
C PHE A 81 -10.46 -16.74 -10.35
N ASP A 82 -10.40 -16.73 -9.05
CA ASP A 82 -10.55 -15.54 -8.22
C ASP A 82 -9.23 -14.82 -7.94
N HIS A 83 -9.22 -13.90 -6.97
CA HIS A 83 -8.04 -13.13 -6.57
C HIS A 83 -7.10 -13.85 -5.60
N THR A 84 -7.45 -15.05 -5.13
CA THR A 84 -6.69 -15.83 -4.12
C THR A 84 -5.20 -15.95 -4.39
N PRO A 85 -4.71 -16.17 -5.62
CA PRO A 85 -3.26 -16.26 -5.88
C PRO A 85 -2.49 -15.00 -5.49
N PHE A 86 -3.07 -13.83 -5.73
CA PHE A 86 -2.44 -12.54 -5.48
C PHE A 86 -2.55 -12.15 -3.99
N LEU A 87 -3.66 -12.48 -3.36
CA LEU A 87 -3.83 -12.36 -1.90
C LEU A 87 -2.83 -13.27 -1.16
N LYS A 88 -2.61 -14.50 -1.64
CA LYS A 88 -1.58 -15.40 -1.08
C LYS A 88 -0.17 -14.82 -1.21
N LEU A 89 0.16 -14.25 -2.37
CA LEU A 89 1.43 -13.57 -2.57
C LEU A 89 1.59 -12.40 -1.59
N PHE A 90 0.59 -11.54 -1.47
CA PHE A 90 0.61 -10.41 -0.53
C PHE A 90 0.81 -10.89 0.91
N LYS A 91 0.00 -11.83 1.38
CA LYS A 91 0.08 -12.38 2.75
C LYS A 91 1.42 -13.05 3.03
N ALA A 92 1.91 -13.90 2.12
CA ALA A 92 3.17 -14.61 2.32
C ALA A 92 4.38 -13.66 2.43
N ILE A 93 4.40 -12.58 1.62
CA ILE A 93 5.45 -11.56 1.72
C ILE A 93 5.31 -10.74 2.99
N ARG A 94 4.10 -10.38 3.39
CA ARG A 94 3.82 -9.71 4.67
C ARG A 94 4.30 -10.55 5.85
N ASP A 95 3.87 -11.79 5.91
CA ASP A 95 4.19 -12.70 7.03
C ASP A 95 5.71 -12.98 7.11
N ALA A 96 6.38 -13.06 5.96
CA ALA A 96 7.84 -13.17 5.92
C ALA A 96 8.55 -11.86 6.33
N PHE A 97 7.96 -10.70 6.07
CA PHE A 97 8.54 -9.41 6.46
C PHE A 97 8.46 -9.21 7.97
N TYR A 98 7.34 -9.57 8.60
CA TYR A 98 7.08 -9.51 10.04
C TYR A 98 7.36 -10.83 10.77
N ASP A 99 8.17 -11.71 10.19
CA ASP A 99 8.62 -12.92 10.87
C ASP A 99 9.36 -12.58 12.17
N HIS A 100 9.04 -13.27 13.26
CA HIS A 100 9.60 -13.01 14.60
C HIS A 100 11.11 -12.89 14.63
N SER A 101 11.83 -13.66 13.80
CA SER A 101 13.29 -13.60 13.69
C SER A 101 13.84 -12.30 13.09
N ARG A 102 12.98 -11.44 12.56
CA ARG A 102 13.34 -10.20 11.86
C ARG A 102 12.80 -8.93 12.51
N LEU A 103 11.92 -9.04 13.50
CA LEU A 103 11.24 -7.89 14.13
C LEU A 103 12.23 -6.88 14.74
N ASP A 104 13.37 -7.35 15.25
CA ASP A 104 14.40 -6.47 15.82
C ASP A 104 15.19 -5.69 14.76
N GLN A 105 15.11 -6.09 13.49
CA GLN A 105 15.76 -5.41 12.38
C GLN A 105 14.86 -4.32 11.77
N LEU A 106 13.60 -4.22 12.17
CA LEU A 106 12.66 -3.23 11.68
C LEU A 106 12.89 -1.88 12.37
N ARG A 107 12.68 -0.81 11.62
CA ARG A 107 12.80 0.56 12.16
C ARG A 107 11.64 0.82 13.11
N LYS A 108 11.97 1.36 14.27
CA LYS A 108 11.02 1.73 15.33
C LYS A 108 11.31 3.16 15.81
N TYR A 109 10.31 3.82 16.35
CA TYR A 109 10.40 5.13 16.99
C TYR A 109 10.20 4.94 18.49
N HIS A 110 11.20 5.25 19.32
CA HIS A 110 11.18 4.93 20.76
C HIS A 110 10.69 3.49 21.06
N GLY A 111 11.22 2.51 20.31
CA GLY A 111 10.85 1.10 20.46
C GLY A 111 9.47 0.72 19.90
N LYS A 112 8.74 1.63 19.28
CA LYS A 112 7.38 1.40 18.75
C LYS A 112 7.36 1.39 17.22
N TYR A 113 6.59 0.46 16.64
CA TYR A 113 6.20 0.54 15.23
C TYR A 113 5.30 1.75 15.04
N VAL A 114 5.55 2.55 14.01
CA VAL A 114 4.72 3.71 13.66
C VAL A 114 3.82 3.31 12.50
N LEU A 115 2.54 3.15 12.79
CA LEU A 115 1.55 2.65 11.86
C LEU A 115 0.55 3.75 11.52
N ALA A 116 0.18 3.87 10.25
CA ALA A 116 -0.91 4.73 9.82
C ALA A 116 -2.02 3.88 9.23
N ILE A 117 -3.28 4.16 9.63
CA ILE A 117 -4.46 3.64 8.96
C ILE A 117 -5.11 4.80 8.24
N ASP A 118 -5.37 4.62 6.95
CA ASP A 118 -6.02 5.64 6.15
C ASP A 118 -6.90 5.01 5.07
N GLY A 119 -7.95 5.75 4.70
CA GLY A 119 -8.88 5.40 3.64
C GLY A 119 -8.65 6.24 2.39
N SER A 120 -8.95 5.68 1.24
CA SER A 120 -8.91 6.41 -0.02
C SER A 120 -9.93 5.85 -0.99
N GLU A 121 -10.57 6.74 -1.75
CA GLU A 121 -11.55 6.33 -2.76
C GLU A 121 -10.87 6.06 -4.11
N THR A 122 -11.42 5.11 -4.87
CA THR A 122 -11.03 4.85 -6.24
C THR A 122 -12.23 4.67 -7.14
N SER A 123 -12.23 5.35 -8.29
CA SER A 123 -13.29 5.22 -9.28
C SER A 123 -13.18 3.86 -9.97
N LEU A 124 -14.33 3.25 -10.20
CA LEU A 124 -14.48 1.97 -10.91
C LEU A 124 -15.05 2.17 -12.30
N PRO A 125 -14.91 1.18 -13.22
CA PRO A 125 -15.58 1.21 -14.51
C PRO A 125 -17.08 1.42 -14.37
N ASN A 126 -17.65 2.29 -15.20
CA ASN A 126 -19.05 2.69 -15.08
C ASN A 126 -20.02 1.60 -15.59
N LEU A 127 -20.27 0.59 -14.76
CA LEU A 127 -21.18 -0.51 -15.01
C LEU A 127 -22.27 -0.61 -13.94
N PRO A 128 -23.52 -0.98 -14.31
CA PRO A 128 -24.63 -1.11 -13.36
C PRO A 128 -24.30 -2.06 -12.20
N ALA A 129 -23.74 -3.24 -12.46
CA ALA A 129 -23.39 -4.22 -11.44
C ALA A 129 -22.34 -3.71 -10.44
N LEU A 130 -21.36 -2.91 -10.87
CA LEU A 130 -20.37 -2.31 -9.99
C LEU A 130 -20.98 -1.18 -9.16
N ARG A 131 -21.93 -0.43 -9.75
CA ARG A 131 -22.66 0.63 -9.03
C ARG A 131 -23.57 0.05 -7.94
N GLU A 132 -24.26 -1.03 -8.25
CA GLU A 132 -25.09 -1.75 -7.28
C GLU A 132 -24.26 -2.24 -6.10
N LYS A 133 -23.08 -2.82 -6.37
CA LYS A 133 -22.24 -3.40 -5.33
C LYS A 133 -21.45 -2.38 -4.53
N PHE A 134 -20.79 -1.44 -5.19
CA PHE A 134 -19.83 -0.52 -4.55
C PHE A 134 -20.43 0.85 -4.20
N GLY A 135 -21.61 1.16 -4.73
CA GLY A 135 -22.18 2.50 -4.60
C GLY A 135 -21.53 3.48 -5.57
N GLY A 136 -21.77 4.78 -5.36
CA GLY A 136 -21.20 5.85 -6.18
C GLY A 136 -21.22 7.19 -5.48
N THR A 137 -20.37 8.10 -5.94
CA THR A 137 -20.23 9.47 -5.41
C THR A 137 -20.92 10.50 -6.33
N GLY A 138 -21.39 11.60 -5.73
CA GLY A 138 -21.95 12.76 -6.42
C GLY A 138 -23.47 12.79 -6.50
N ALA A 139 -24.04 13.97 -6.82
CA ALA A 139 -25.47 14.28 -6.80
C ALA A 139 -26.34 13.37 -7.69
N LYS A 140 -25.75 12.61 -8.60
CA LYS A 140 -26.41 11.63 -9.48
C LYS A 140 -25.83 10.22 -9.36
N ALA A 141 -25.01 9.90 -8.34
CA ALA A 141 -24.33 8.61 -8.20
C ALA A 141 -23.74 8.11 -9.54
N SER A 142 -23.08 9.00 -10.29
CA SER A 142 -22.79 8.80 -11.70
C SER A 142 -21.69 7.79 -11.97
N SER A 143 -20.77 7.60 -11.02
CA SER A 143 -19.63 6.67 -11.18
C SER A 143 -19.53 5.73 -10.00
N PRO A 144 -19.43 4.40 -10.24
CA PRO A 144 -19.11 3.46 -9.18
C PRO A 144 -17.80 3.83 -8.53
N THR A 145 -17.75 3.79 -7.21
CA THR A 145 -16.56 4.15 -6.43
C THR A 145 -16.40 3.15 -5.29
N ALA A 146 -15.20 2.65 -5.13
CA ALA A 146 -14.85 1.77 -4.02
C ALA A 146 -14.01 2.51 -2.98
N ARG A 147 -14.13 2.09 -1.73
CA ARG A 147 -13.23 2.46 -0.64
C ARG A 147 -12.08 1.49 -0.58
N MET A 148 -10.89 2.03 -0.52
CA MET A 148 -9.65 1.31 -0.27
C MET A 148 -9.12 1.76 1.08
N SER A 149 -8.79 0.82 1.98
CA SER A 149 -8.17 1.13 3.27
C SER A 149 -6.88 0.34 3.39
N ILE A 150 -5.83 0.97 3.94
CA ILE A 150 -4.56 0.30 4.22
C ILE A 150 -4.10 0.57 5.65
N ALA A 151 -3.52 -0.48 6.27
CA ALA A 151 -2.69 -0.36 7.45
C ALA A 151 -1.21 -0.36 7.00
N TYR A 152 -0.50 0.71 7.27
CA TYR A 152 0.79 1.01 6.69
C TYR A 152 1.86 1.26 7.75
N ASP A 153 2.96 0.52 7.70
CA ASP A 153 4.15 0.77 8.50
C ASP A 153 4.96 1.92 7.88
N VAL A 154 4.86 3.06 8.53
CA VAL A 154 5.38 4.34 8.05
C VAL A 154 6.91 4.35 7.97
N LEU A 155 7.59 3.71 8.93
CA LEU A 155 9.04 3.73 9.01
C LEU A 155 9.68 2.69 8.08
N ASN A 156 9.00 1.58 7.83
CA ASN A 156 9.49 0.50 6.98
C ASN A 156 8.91 0.54 5.56
N ASP A 157 8.08 1.54 5.25
CA ASP A 157 7.43 1.73 3.93
C ASP A 157 6.63 0.50 3.46
N PHE A 158 5.91 -0.18 4.36
CA PHE A 158 5.31 -1.48 4.08
C PHE A 158 3.80 -1.51 4.36
N ILE A 159 2.99 -2.05 3.44
CA ILE A 159 1.55 -2.27 3.64
C ILE A 159 1.35 -3.57 4.42
N MET A 160 0.91 -3.46 5.67
CA MET A 160 0.69 -4.60 6.56
C MET A 160 -0.63 -5.29 6.28
N ASP A 161 -1.65 -4.52 5.94
CA ASP A 161 -2.95 -5.04 5.54
C ASP A 161 -3.68 -4.08 4.61
N ALA A 162 -4.63 -4.58 3.83
CA ALA A 162 -5.41 -3.79 2.87
C ALA A 162 -6.83 -4.33 2.75
N ALA A 163 -7.79 -3.42 2.59
CA ALA A 163 -9.19 -3.72 2.32
C ALA A 163 -9.69 -2.96 1.08
N PHE A 164 -10.64 -3.57 0.37
CA PHE A 164 -11.30 -2.97 -0.80
C PHE A 164 -12.78 -3.29 -0.72
N SER A 165 -13.62 -2.28 -0.55
CA SER A 165 -15.01 -2.45 -0.15
C SER A 165 -15.93 -1.39 -0.76
N PRO A 166 -17.26 -1.55 -0.63
CA PRO A 166 -18.22 -0.50 -0.92
C PRO A 166 -17.96 0.79 -0.12
N LEU A 167 -18.40 1.93 -0.66
CA LEU A 167 -18.31 3.22 0.05
C LEU A 167 -19.15 3.28 1.34
N THR A 168 -20.15 2.42 1.45
CA THR A 168 -21.01 2.29 2.63
C THR A 168 -20.26 1.77 3.85
N ASP A 169 -19.16 1.05 3.64
CA ASP A 169 -18.37 0.52 4.74
C ASP A 169 -17.62 1.66 5.45
N SER A 170 -17.69 1.68 6.76
CA SER A 170 -17.07 2.72 7.59
C SER A 170 -15.55 2.60 7.61
N GLU A 171 -14.84 3.74 7.55
CA GLU A 171 -13.38 3.77 7.75
C GLU A 171 -12.99 3.25 9.15
N ARG A 172 -13.82 3.49 10.17
CA ARG A 172 -13.60 2.98 11.53
C ARG A 172 -13.70 1.47 11.60
N THR A 173 -14.71 0.87 10.94
CA THR A 173 -14.83 -0.58 10.82
C THR A 173 -13.61 -1.19 10.12
N HIS A 174 -13.07 -0.54 9.09
CA HIS A 174 -11.82 -0.97 8.49
C HIS A 174 -10.65 -0.89 9.47
N ALA A 175 -10.56 0.18 10.26
CA ALA A 175 -9.51 0.31 11.27
C ALA A 175 -9.56 -0.82 12.32
N GLU A 176 -10.73 -1.17 12.82
CA GLU A 176 -10.93 -2.30 13.75
C GLU A 176 -10.54 -3.64 13.14
N ASN A 177 -10.94 -3.87 11.88
CA ASN A 177 -10.56 -5.07 11.15
C ASN A 177 -9.03 -5.16 10.94
N HIS A 178 -8.38 -4.03 10.62
CA HIS A 178 -6.93 -3.97 10.52
C HIS A 178 -6.26 -4.29 11.85
N LEU A 179 -6.74 -3.72 12.98
CA LEU A 179 -6.21 -4.04 14.32
C LEU A 179 -6.25 -5.53 14.59
N THR A 180 -7.38 -6.20 14.32
CA THR A 180 -7.54 -7.64 14.51
C THR A 180 -6.55 -8.46 13.69
N ILE A 181 -6.23 -8.02 12.46
CA ILE A 181 -5.24 -8.71 11.61
C ILE A 181 -3.82 -8.47 12.13
N LEU A 182 -3.53 -7.24 12.55
CA LEU A 182 -2.20 -6.83 13.02
C LEU A 182 -1.81 -7.49 14.35
N GLU A 183 -2.76 -7.80 15.23
CA GLU A 183 -2.55 -8.57 16.48
C GLU A 183 -1.84 -9.92 16.23
N ASN A 184 -2.03 -10.51 15.04
CA ASN A 184 -1.38 -11.77 14.66
C ASN A 184 0.02 -11.59 14.03
N LEU A 185 0.44 -10.36 13.78
CA LEU A 185 1.71 -10.05 13.11
C LEU A 185 2.75 -9.46 14.07
N ILE A 186 2.31 -8.61 14.98
CA ILE A 186 3.16 -7.88 15.94
C ILE A 186 2.46 -7.77 17.30
N ASP A 187 3.25 -7.53 18.33
CA ASP A 187 2.71 -7.11 19.62
C ASP A 187 2.19 -5.66 19.51
N LEU A 188 0.88 -5.46 19.57
CA LEU A 188 0.27 -4.14 19.48
C LEU A 188 0.67 -3.20 20.63
N LYS A 189 1.15 -3.71 21.78
CA LYS A 189 1.73 -2.88 22.85
C LYS A 189 3.04 -2.20 22.43
N GLN A 190 3.64 -2.64 21.31
CA GLN A 190 4.78 -1.99 20.67
C GLN A 190 4.36 -1.21 19.41
N ALA A 191 3.08 -0.96 19.20
CA ALA A 191 2.60 -0.19 18.05
C ALA A 191 2.07 1.16 18.46
N LEU A 192 2.30 2.16 17.63
CA LEU A 192 1.73 3.50 17.70
C LEU A 192 0.98 3.78 16.41
N PHE A 193 -0.33 3.93 16.51
CA PHE A 193 -1.19 4.26 15.37
C PHE A 193 -1.38 5.76 15.23
N ILE A 194 -1.07 6.30 14.05
CA ILE A 194 -1.30 7.71 13.72
C ILE A 194 -2.49 7.78 12.76
N MET A 195 -3.54 8.47 13.18
CA MET A 195 -4.81 8.51 12.46
C MET A 195 -5.33 9.94 12.27
N ASP A 196 -6.01 10.17 11.15
CA ASP A 196 -6.63 11.46 10.85
C ASP A 196 -7.94 11.67 11.63
N ARG A 197 -8.44 12.91 11.59
CA ARG A 197 -9.65 13.39 12.29
C ARG A 197 -10.92 12.57 12.04
N GLY A 198 -11.02 11.86 10.92
CA GLY A 198 -12.17 11.01 10.60
C GLY A 198 -12.29 9.77 11.49
N TYR A 199 -11.20 9.31 12.06
CA TYR A 199 -11.14 8.10 12.87
C TYR A 199 -11.47 8.32 14.34
N ALA A 200 -11.24 9.52 14.88
CA ALA A 200 -11.46 9.81 16.29
C ALA A 200 -12.93 9.58 16.68
N SER A 201 -13.18 8.59 17.53
CA SER A 201 -14.48 8.27 18.13
C SER A 201 -14.25 7.61 19.47
N GLU A 202 -15.21 7.77 20.39
CA GLU A 202 -15.18 7.14 21.72
C GLU A 202 -14.93 5.63 21.61
N GLU A 203 -15.67 4.94 20.76
CA GLU A 203 -15.57 3.49 20.56
C GLU A 203 -14.16 3.05 20.16
N LEU A 204 -13.57 3.69 19.12
CA LEU A 204 -12.24 3.33 18.62
C LEU A 204 -11.15 3.72 19.65
N ILE A 205 -11.26 4.89 20.30
CA ILE A 205 -10.32 5.33 21.33
C ILE A 205 -10.32 4.35 22.51
N THR A 206 -11.50 3.96 22.99
CA THR A 206 -11.67 3.00 24.11
C THR A 206 -11.10 1.63 23.74
N THR A 207 -11.41 1.13 22.53
CA THR A 207 -10.88 -0.13 22.02
C THR A 207 -9.36 -0.13 21.95
N MET A 208 -8.76 0.95 21.48
CA MET A 208 -7.31 1.05 21.31
C MET A 208 -6.57 1.30 22.62
N HIS A 209 -7.19 1.97 23.60
CA HIS A 209 -6.52 2.43 24.81
C HIS A 209 -5.86 1.30 25.63
N SER A 210 -6.48 0.14 25.68
CA SER A 210 -5.95 -1.02 26.40
C SER A 210 -4.98 -1.87 25.56
N LYS A 211 -5.00 -1.71 24.22
CA LYS A 211 -4.30 -2.58 23.30
C LYS A 211 -3.01 -1.99 22.71
N THR A 212 -2.97 -0.67 22.50
CA THR A 212 -1.92 -0.05 21.70
C THR A 212 -1.73 1.42 22.06
N TYR A 213 -0.67 2.05 21.53
CA TYR A 213 -0.53 3.49 21.52
C TYR A 213 -1.22 4.09 20.29
N TYR A 214 -1.73 5.30 20.45
CA TYR A 214 -2.42 6.00 19.37
C TYR A 214 -2.13 7.50 19.41
N LEU A 215 -2.26 8.15 18.26
CA LEU A 215 -2.18 9.57 18.04
C LEU A 215 -3.25 9.98 17.03
N PHE A 216 -4.37 10.53 17.51
CA PHE A 216 -5.45 11.02 16.66
C PHE A 216 -5.34 12.52 16.47
N ARG A 217 -5.52 12.98 15.25
CA ARG A 217 -5.88 14.35 14.98
C ARG A 217 -7.35 14.54 15.31
N LEU A 218 -7.70 15.63 16.01
CA LEU A 218 -9.08 15.96 16.30
C LEU A 218 -9.61 17.02 15.32
N ARG A 219 -10.91 16.95 15.03
CA ARG A 219 -11.60 18.02 14.32
C ARG A 219 -11.97 19.14 15.33
N TYR A 220 -12.04 20.36 14.85
CA TYR A 220 -12.65 21.46 15.63
C TYR A 220 -14.08 21.08 16.02
N LYS A 221 -14.50 21.43 17.23
CA LYS A 221 -15.76 21.01 17.86
C LYS A 221 -15.89 19.49 18.05
N PHE A 222 -14.80 18.84 18.34
CA PHE A 222 -14.81 17.43 18.75
C PHE A 222 -15.39 17.28 20.16
N ASN A 223 -14.94 18.11 21.09
CA ASN A 223 -15.39 18.17 22.48
C ASN A 223 -15.14 19.58 23.03
N THR A 224 -16.13 20.20 23.71
CA THR A 224 -16.05 21.58 24.20
C THR A 224 -14.91 21.78 25.19
N GLU A 225 -14.73 20.84 26.13
CA GLU A 225 -13.64 20.91 27.12
C GLU A 225 -12.25 20.93 26.43
N ILE A 226 -12.05 20.08 25.42
CA ILE A 226 -10.81 20.05 24.66
C ILE A 226 -10.61 21.34 23.84
N ASP A 227 -11.67 21.86 23.26
CA ASP A 227 -11.58 23.06 22.41
C ASP A 227 -11.19 24.31 23.25
N GLU A 228 -11.60 24.37 24.52
CA GLU A 228 -11.29 25.46 25.46
C GLU A 228 -9.88 25.39 26.06
N LEU A 229 -9.19 24.24 25.97
CA LEU A 229 -7.81 24.12 26.47
C LEU A 229 -6.87 25.08 25.72
N PRO A 230 -5.92 25.72 26.40
CA PRO A 230 -4.91 26.56 25.79
C PRO A 230 -3.93 25.73 24.95
N LEU A 231 -3.02 26.39 24.22
CA LEU A 231 -1.89 25.73 23.57
C LEU A 231 -1.01 25.02 24.61
N GLY A 232 -0.41 23.91 24.22
CA GLY A 232 0.43 23.09 25.09
C GLY A 232 -0.12 21.69 25.31
N SER A 233 0.41 21.01 26.33
CA SER A 233 0.09 19.63 26.66
C SER A 233 -0.77 19.55 27.93
N HIS A 234 -1.89 18.83 27.86
CA HIS A 234 -2.87 18.72 28.94
C HIS A 234 -3.24 17.24 29.14
N GLU A 235 -3.35 16.84 30.41
CA GLU A 235 -3.90 15.53 30.75
C GLU A 235 -5.36 15.74 31.19
N ILE A 236 -6.25 14.96 30.59
CA ILE A 236 -7.69 14.97 30.91
C ILE A 236 -8.18 13.54 31.13
N THR A 237 -9.34 13.41 31.71
CA THR A 237 -10.02 12.13 31.90
C THR A 237 -11.30 12.12 31.08
N MET A 238 -11.47 11.15 30.18
CA MET A 238 -12.65 10.99 29.34
C MET A 238 -13.08 9.51 29.29
N TYR A 239 -14.26 9.23 28.75
CA TYR A 239 -14.70 7.87 28.41
C TYR A 239 -14.45 6.85 29.54
N ASP A 240 -15.30 6.82 30.54
CA ASP A 240 -15.20 5.89 31.69
C ASP A 240 -13.84 5.88 32.41
N ASN A 241 -13.30 7.07 32.67
CA ASN A 241 -12.05 7.31 33.41
C ASN A 241 -10.75 6.96 32.64
N LEU A 242 -10.74 6.98 31.31
CA LEU A 242 -9.49 6.86 30.56
C LEU A 242 -8.66 8.14 30.69
N LYS A 243 -7.40 8.00 31.13
CA LYS A 243 -6.43 9.10 31.08
C LYS A 243 -5.99 9.32 29.64
N ILE A 244 -6.16 10.53 29.15
CA ILE A 244 -5.84 10.93 27.78
C ILE A 244 -4.99 12.19 27.83
N ARG A 245 -4.03 12.28 26.94
CA ARG A 245 -3.21 13.47 26.74
C ARG A 245 -3.67 14.21 25.50
N ILE A 246 -3.92 15.51 25.64
CA ILE A 246 -4.21 16.44 24.56
C ILE A 246 -2.99 17.31 24.31
N VAL A 247 -2.55 17.42 23.06
CA VAL A 247 -1.45 18.28 22.65
C VAL A 247 -1.94 19.25 21.61
N LYS A 248 -1.86 20.56 21.90
CA LYS A 248 -2.32 21.64 21.01
C LYS A 248 -1.15 22.54 20.63
N PHE A 249 -0.95 22.73 19.34
CA PHE A 249 0.10 23.61 18.81
C PHE A 249 -0.38 24.36 17.58
N GLU A 250 0.22 25.51 17.34
CA GLU A 250 -0.05 26.33 16.15
C GLU A 250 0.84 25.88 14.98
N LEU A 251 0.21 25.70 13.83
CA LEU A 251 0.90 25.47 12.57
C LEU A 251 1.42 26.79 11.97
N PRO A 252 2.42 26.76 11.07
CA PRO A 252 2.90 27.97 10.36
C PRO A 252 1.80 28.72 9.59
N SER A 253 0.68 28.05 9.30
CA SER A 253 -0.51 28.66 8.67
C SER A 253 -1.37 29.47 9.65
N GLY A 254 -1.11 29.44 10.97
CA GLY A 254 -1.94 30.01 12.01
C GLY A 254 -3.11 29.08 12.45
N GLU A 255 -3.25 27.91 11.85
CA GLU A 255 -4.25 26.92 12.24
C GLU A 255 -3.78 26.16 13.49
N ILE A 256 -4.71 25.96 14.45
CA ILE A 256 -4.42 25.17 15.65
C ILE A 256 -4.65 23.69 15.35
N GLU A 257 -3.60 22.92 15.53
CA GLU A 257 -3.65 21.47 15.47
C GLU A 257 -3.89 20.89 16.87
N THR A 258 -4.84 19.98 16.99
CA THR A 258 -5.18 19.32 18.26
C THR A 258 -5.00 17.82 18.09
N LEU A 259 -4.14 17.24 18.91
CA LEU A 259 -3.84 15.81 18.94
C LEU A 259 -4.34 15.19 20.24
N LEU A 260 -4.86 13.97 20.15
CA LEU A 260 -5.32 13.15 21.28
C LEU A 260 -4.53 11.85 21.31
N THR A 261 -3.96 11.49 22.48
CA THR A 261 -3.05 10.36 22.60
C THR A 261 -3.06 9.73 23.99
N ASN A 262 -2.54 8.50 24.10
CA ASN A 262 -2.17 7.84 25.36
C ASN A 262 -0.64 7.74 25.54
N LEU A 263 0.14 8.55 24.84
CA LEU A 263 1.59 8.68 25.01
C LEU A 263 1.90 9.76 26.05
N PHE A 264 2.26 9.35 27.27
CA PHE A 264 2.55 10.28 28.37
C PHE A 264 4.04 10.59 28.50
N ASP A 265 4.92 9.67 28.08
CA ASP A 265 6.37 9.76 28.26
C ASP A 265 7.09 10.51 27.12
N LEU A 266 6.35 10.94 26.08
CA LEU A 266 6.93 11.63 24.93
C LEU A 266 6.95 13.15 25.17
N ASP A 267 8.06 13.82 24.81
CA ASP A 267 8.14 15.28 24.90
C ASP A 267 7.14 15.96 23.94
N GLU A 268 6.57 17.09 24.36
CA GLU A 268 5.58 17.82 23.57
C GLU A 268 6.11 18.23 22.18
N SER A 269 7.39 18.61 22.10
CA SER A 269 8.03 19.04 20.87
C SER A 269 8.10 17.94 19.79
N GLU A 270 8.08 16.66 20.18
CA GLU A 270 8.15 15.53 19.27
C GLU A 270 6.83 15.23 18.56
N PHE A 271 5.69 15.62 19.14
CA PHE A 271 4.37 15.27 18.60
C PHE A 271 4.11 15.83 17.20
N LYS A 272 4.61 17.05 16.94
CA LYS A 272 4.47 17.68 15.61
C LYS A 272 5.14 16.83 14.54
N GLU A 273 6.43 16.49 14.73
CA GLU A 273 7.16 15.67 13.77
C GLU A 273 6.56 14.26 13.65
N LEU A 274 6.18 13.67 14.79
CA LEU A 274 5.57 12.34 14.83
C LEU A 274 4.26 12.30 14.04
N TYR A 275 3.38 13.28 14.23
CA TYR A 275 2.12 13.34 13.49
C TYR A 275 2.35 13.57 11.99
N PHE A 276 3.31 14.39 11.61
CA PHE A 276 3.63 14.60 10.19
C PHE A 276 4.11 13.33 9.47
N LYS A 277 4.61 12.33 10.19
CA LYS A 277 4.94 11.02 9.59
C LYS A 277 3.70 10.33 8.98
N ARG A 278 2.48 10.67 9.41
CA ARG A 278 1.23 10.20 8.81
C ARG A 278 1.14 10.52 7.31
N TRP A 279 1.70 11.66 6.89
CA TRP A 279 1.69 12.06 5.47
C TRP A 279 2.29 11.01 4.53
N ARG A 280 3.14 10.14 5.04
CA ARG A 280 3.73 9.06 4.24
C ARG A 280 2.69 8.05 3.72
N VAL A 281 1.53 7.90 4.37
CA VAL A 281 0.46 7.04 3.86
C VAL A 281 -0.17 7.64 2.59
N GLU A 282 -0.29 8.95 2.51
CA GLU A 282 -0.77 9.64 1.31
C GLU A 282 0.23 9.48 0.15
N VAL A 283 1.53 9.56 0.44
CA VAL A 283 2.60 9.25 -0.54
C VAL A 283 2.51 7.78 -0.99
N LYS A 284 2.18 6.85 -0.09
CA LYS A 284 1.97 5.44 -0.46
C LYS A 284 0.76 5.28 -1.39
N TYR A 285 -0.33 6.01 -1.15
CA TYR A 285 -1.46 6.03 -2.07
C TYR A 285 -1.11 6.61 -3.44
N ASP A 286 -0.23 7.62 -3.51
CA ASP A 286 0.29 8.11 -4.81
C ASP A 286 1.03 7.00 -5.57
N VAL A 287 1.87 6.21 -4.88
CA VAL A 287 2.54 5.05 -5.49
C VAL A 287 1.52 4.04 -6.00
N VAL A 288 0.53 3.67 -5.21
CA VAL A 288 -0.50 2.69 -5.55
C VAL A 288 -1.38 3.16 -6.71
N LYS A 289 -1.87 4.41 -6.65
CA LYS A 289 -2.84 4.94 -7.62
C LYS A 289 -2.19 5.43 -8.91
N ASN A 290 -1.07 6.14 -8.81
CA ASN A 290 -0.49 6.86 -9.93
C ASN A 290 0.72 6.16 -10.54
N LYS A 291 1.58 5.53 -9.72
CA LYS A 291 2.78 4.85 -10.24
C LYS A 291 2.52 3.39 -10.63
N LEU A 292 1.73 2.68 -9.81
CA LEU A 292 1.25 1.32 -10.10
C LEU A 292 -0.09 1.29 -10.86
N GLU A 293 -0.72 2.47 -11.03
CA GLU A 293 -1.91 2.68 -11.86
C GLU A 293 -3.11 1.79 -11.46
N LEU A 294 -3.36 1.60 -10.14
CA LEU A 294 -4.48 0.78 -9.67
C LEU A 294 -5.82 1.13 -10.31
N PRO A 295 -6.21 2.43 -10.54
CA PRO A 295 -7.48 2.76 -11.17
C PRO A 295 -7.60 2.34 -12.64
N CYS A 296 -6.49 1.94 -13.27
CA CYS A 296 -6.45 1.44 -14.64
C CYS A 296 -6.70 -0.07 -14.69
N PHE A 297 -7.90 -0.50 -14.31
CA PHE A 297 -8.26 -1.92 -14.25
C PHE A 297 -8.18 -2.62 -15.59
N GLY A 298 -7.67 -3.86 -15.59
CA GLY A 298 -7.52 -4.70 -16.79
C GLY A 298 -8.82 -5.35 -17.27
N GLY A 299 -9.96 -5.02 -16.67
CA GLY A 299 -11.28 -5.50 -17.03
C GLY A 299 -12.38 -4.91 -16.16
N PHE A 300 -13.62 -5.33 -16.39
CA PHE A 300 -14.81 -4.65 -15.87
C PHE A 300 -15.61 -5.47 -14.85
N SER A 301 -15.24 -6.71 -14.55
CA SER A 301 -15.91 -7.50 -13.50
C SER A 301 -15.28 -7.26 -12.14
N GLU A 302 -16.07 -7.37 -11.09
CA GLU A 302 -15.58 -7.35 -9.70
C GLU A 302 -14.37 -8.27 -9.50
N ASN A 303 -14.46 -9.51 -9.99
CA ASN A 303 -13.38 -10.48 -9.87
C ASN A 303 -12.06 -9.96 -10.47
N VAL A 304 -12.10 -9.30 -11.63
CA VAL A 304 -10.92 -8.71 -12.26
C VAL A 304 -10.40 -7.53 -11.47
N ILE A 305 -11.27 -6.69 -10.93
CA ILE A 305 -10.93 -5.55 -10.07
C ILE A 305 -10.20 -6.05 -8.80
N MET A 306 -10.73 -7.09 -8.15
CA MET A 306 -10.10 -7.70 -6.98
C MET A 306 -8.76 -8.36 -7.29
N GLN A 307 -8.60 -8.99 -8.45
CA GLN A 307 -7.30 -9.48 -8.92
C GLN A 307 -6.30 -8.34 -9.07
N ASP A 308 -6.68 -7.25 -9.75
CA ASP A 308 -5.80 -6.09 -9.98
C ASP A 308 -5.47 -5.36 -8.66
N PHE A 309 -6.42 -5.28 -7.73
CA PHE A 309 -6.17 -4.72 -6.40
C PHE A 309 -5.07 -5.50 -5.65
N TRP A 310 -5.22 -6.81 -5.51
CA TRP A 310 -4.23 -7.62 -4.78
C TRP A 310 -2.88 -7.74 -5.49
N ILE A 311 -2.87 -7.72 -6.81
CA ILE A 311 -1.64 -7.57 -7.61
C ILE A 311 -0.93 -6.28 -7.21
N THR A 312 -1.65 -5.17 -7.17
CA THR A 312 -1.07 -3.85 -6.85
C THR A 312 -0.55 -3.79 -5.41
N MET A 313 -1.27 -4.33 -4.44
CA MET A 313 -0.81 -4.41 -3.04
C MET A 313 0.48 -5.25 -2.91
N TYR A 314 0.52 -6.41 -3.57
CA TYR A 314 1.72 -7.23 -3.62
C TYR A 314 2.91 -6.49 -4.26
N LEU A 315 2.68 -5.84 -5.41
CA LEU A 315 3.72 -5.09 -6.12
C LEU A 315 4.23 -3.89 -5.32
N ALA A 316 3.36 -3.20 -4.59
CA ALA A 316 3.73 -2.10 -3.70
C ALA A 316 4.67 -2.57 -2.57
N ASN A 317 4.42 -3.75 -2.01
CA ASN A 317 5.30 -4.33 -0.99
C ASN A 317 6.61 -4.85 -1.57
N MET A 318 6.60 -5.47 -2.76
CA MET A 318 7.84 -5.87 -3.44
C MET A 318 8.72 -4.66 -3.78
N ALA A 319 8.11 -3.55 -4.19
CA ALA A 319 8.80 -2.28 -4.41
C ALA A 319 9.41 -1.72 -3.12
N ALA A 320 8.68 -1.80 -2.00
CA ALA A 320 9.17 -1.35 -0.70
C ALA A 320 10.38 -2.17 -0.23
N ILE A 321 10.35 -3.50 -0.37
CA ILE A 321 11.49 -4.37 -0.03
C ILE A 321 12.71 -4.04 -0.87
N ALA A 322 12.55 -3.92 -2.19
CA ALA A 322 13.65 -3.57 -3.09
C ALA A 322 14.22 -2.18 -2.78
N LYS A 323 13.34 -1.19 -2.46
CA LYS A 323 13.75 0.15 -2.05
C LYS A 323 14.55 0.13 -0.76
N ASN A 324 14.03 -0.53 0.28
CA ASN A 324 14.69 -0.61 1.58
C ASN A 324 16.09 -1.24 1.48
N GLU A 325 16.24 -2.30 0.68
CA GLU A 325 17.53 -2.93 0.44
C GLU A 325 18.48 -2.01 -0.34
N ALA A 326 17.98 -1.34 -1.39
CA ALA A 326 18.77 -0.39 -2.17
C ALA A 326 19.20 0.83 -1.35
N ASP A 327 18.31 1.39 -0.52
CA ASP A 327 18.62 2.55 0.32
C ASP A 327 19.73 2.25 1.34
N LEU A 328 19.75 1.03 1.91
CA LEU A 328 20.83 0.60 2.80
C LEU A 328 22.18 0.56 2.07
N GLN A 329 22.20 0.05 0.83
CA GLN A 329 23.44 -0.02 0.03
C GLN A 329 23.87 1.37 -0.44
N ILE A 330 22.93 2.22 -0.88
CA ILE A 330 23.22 3.62 -1.26
C ILE A 330 23.79 4.39 -0.08
N LYS A 331 23.28 4.19 1.13
CA LYS A 331 23.80 4.82 2.34
C LYS A 331 25.24 4.36 2.61
N ALA A 332 25.50 3.05 2.61
CA ALA A 332 26.82 2.51 2.84
C ALA A 332 27.88 2.99 1.81
N GLU A 333 27.50 3.11 0.52
CA GLU A 333 28.40 3.60 -0.54
C GLU A 333 28.70 5.10 -0.47
N ARG A 334 27.91 5.86 0.30
CA ARG A 334 27.99 7.32 0.38
C ARG A 334 28.33 7.85 1.77
N ASP A 335 28.54 6.98 2.74
CA ASP A 335 28.78 7.35 4.15
C ASP A 335 30.10 8.17 4.28
N ASP A 336 31.11 7.86 3.46
CA ASP A 336 32.40 8.54 3.44
C ASP A 336 32.43 9.82 2.56
N LYS A 337 31.30 10.20 1.93
CA LYS A 337 31.26 11.35 1.02
C LYS A 337 30.68 12.57 1.74
N ASP A 338 31.32 13.71 1.63
CA ASP A 338 30.82 15.00 2.12
C ASP A 338 29.63 15.48 1.26
N ASN A 339 28.50 14.81 1.42
CA ASN A 339 27.25 15.12 0.70
C ASN A 339 26.40 16.07 1.53
N LYS A 340 25.87 17.13 0.89
CA LYS A 340 24.93 18.07 1.52
C LYS A 340 23.63 17.39 2.03
N TYR A 341 23.22 16.29 1.40
CA TYR A 341 21.99 15.56 1.71
C TYR A 341 22.23 14.05 1.74
N GLU A 342 21.45 13.33 2.51
CA GLU A 342 21.30 11.89 2.34
C GLU A 342 20.59 11.58 1.01
N TYR A 343 20.81 10.38 0.47
CA TYR A 343 20.23 9.96 -0.80
C TYR A 343 19.42 8.68 -0.64
N GLN A 344 18.39 8.54 -1.46
CA GLN A 344 17.55 7.35 -1.55
C GLN A 344 17.30 6.95 -3.01
N ALA A 345 16.86 5.72 -3.22
CA ALA A 345 16.47 5.23 -4.54
C ALA A 345 15.30 6.06 -5.13
N ASN A 346 15.39 6.36 -6.43
CA ASN A 346 14.31 7.01 -7.15
C ASN A 346 13.14 6.06 -7.37
N VAL A 347 11.99 6.34 -6.78
CA VAL A 347 10.80 5.49 -6.83
C VAL A 347 10.29 5.28 -8.27
N ASN A 348 10.42 6.26 -9.17
CA ASN A 348 9.98 6.10 -10.56
C ASN A 348 10.86 5.09 -11.29
N THR A 349 12.18 5.19 -11.14
CA THR A 349 13.13 4.22 -11.72
C THR A 349 12.94 2.84 -11.10
N LEU A 350 12.74 2.76 -9.79
CA LEU A 350 12.45 1.51 -9.08
C LEU A 350 11.21 0.81 -9.68
N ILE A 351 10.08 1.50 -9.79
CA ILE A 351 8.85 0.93 -10.39
C ILE A 351 9.07 0.52 -11.84
N ALA A 352 9.78 1.33 -12.63
CA ALA A 352 10.11 1.01 -14.01
C ALA A 352 11.00 -0.24 -14.12
N SER A 353 11.99 -0.39 -13.21
CA SER A 353 12.88 -1.55 -13.19
C SER A 353 12.17 -2.83 -12.74
N LEU A 354 11.16 -2.72 -11.87
CA LEU A 354 10.38 -3.88 -11.42
C LEU A 354 9.35 -4.33 -12.45
N ARG A 355 8.80 -3.44 -13.26
CA ARG A 355 7.64 -3.66 -14.12
C ARG A 355 7.65 -5.00 -14.84
N ASP A 356 8.65 -5.26 -15.69
CA ASP A 356 8.71 -6.49 -16.48
C ASP A 356 9.62 -7.54 -15.85
N LYS A 357 10.64 -7.10 -15.13
CA LYS A 357 11.71 -7.96 -14.62
C LYS A 357 11.31 -8.70 -13.34
N LEU A 358 10.41 -8.16 -12.52
CA LEU A 358 9.91 -8.83 -11.31
C LEU A 358 9.23 -10.15 -11.68
N ALA A 359 8.25 -10.11 -12.59
CA ALA A 359 7.55 -11.32 -13.04
C ALA A 359 8.53 -12.32 -13.67
N GLU A 360 9.51 -11.85 -14.45
CA GLU A 360 10.53 -12.72 -15.00
C GLU A 360 11.40 -13.39 -13.94
N ALA A 361 11.76 -12.68 -12.87
CA ALA A 361 12.54 -13.24 -11.75
C ALA A 361 11.72 -14.27 -10.97
N VAL A 362 10.46 -13.96 -10.62
CA VAL A 362 9.55 -14.87 -9.91
C VAL A 362 9.32 -16.18 -10.68
N PHE A 363 9.10 -16.09 -12.00
CA PHE A 363 8.81 -17.27 -12.83
C PHE A 363 10.08 -17.96 -13.41
N SER A 364 11.28 -17.45 -13.14
CA SER A 364 12.52 -18.10 -13.56
C SER A 364 12.71 -19.43 -12.81
N ARG A 365 12.83 -20.53 -13.55
CA ARG A 365 13.12 -21.87 -12.99
C ARG A 365 14.59 -22.10 -12.72
N ASN A 366 15.46 -21.39 -13.42
CA ASN A 366 16.91 -21.50 -13.27
C ASN A 366 17.38 -20.51 -12.16
N PRO A 367 17.97 -21.01 -11.04
CA PRO A 367 18.44 -20.17 -9.96
C PRO A 367 19.50 -19.15 -10.38
N ILE A 368 20.41 -19.53 -11.27
CA ILE A 368 21.49 -18.65 -11.77
C ILE A 368 20.90 -17.51 -12.58
N HIS A 369 19.95 -17.81 -13.49
CA HIS A 369 19.26 -16.77 -14.27
C HIS A 369 18.42 -15.86 -13.39
N ARG A 370 17.81 -16.39 -12.32
CA ARG A 370 17.08 -15.60 -11.33
C ARG A 370 18.01 -14.63 -10.64
N GLN A 371 19.15 -15.11 -10.13
CA GLN A 371 20.13 -14.29 -9.44
C GLN A 371 20.66 -13.15 -10.32
N LYS A 372 21.03 -13.44 -11.57
CA LYS A 372 21.47 -12.39 -12.52
C LYS A 372 20.41 -11.33 -12.79
N LYS A 373 19.12 -11.72 -12.83
CA LYS A 373 18.02 -10.75 -12.98
C LYS A 373 17.86 -9.87 -11.76
N LEU A 374 17.97 -10.45 -10.57
CA LEU A 374 17.92 -9.70 -9.31
C LEU A 374 19.06 -8.69 -9.21
N GLU A 375 20.28 -9.10 -9.46
CA GLU A 375 21.46 -8.22 -9.47
C GLU A 375 21.28 -7.04 -10.44
N ARG A 376 20.75 -7.33 -11.65
CA ARG A 376 20.47 -6.28 -12.63
C ARG A 376 19.40 -5.29 -12.16
N ILE A 377 18.31 -5.78 -11.56
CA ILE A 377 17.25 -4.92 -11.00
C ILE A 377 17.86 -4.02 -9.92
N MET A 378 18.58 -4.60 -8.95
CA MET A 378 19.16 -3.85 -7.84
C MET A 378 20.18 -2.82 -8.32
N LEU A 379 21.05 -3.18 -9.26
CA LEU A 379 22.03 -2.25 -9.85
C LEU A 379 21.37 -1.05 -10.54
N GLU A 380 20.26 -1.26 -11.27
CA GLU A 380 19.53 -0.17 -11.92
C GLU A 380 18.88 0.78 -10.89
N ILE A 381 18.33 0.22 -9.80
CA ILE A 381 17.74 1.00 -8.72
C ILE A 381 18.80 1.86 -8.01
N GLN A 382 19.95 1.27 -7.69
CA GLN A 382 21.06 1.95 -6.99
C GLN A 382 21.72 3.07 -7.81
N LYS A 383 21.74 2.95 -9.13
CA LYS A 383 22.29 3.99 -10.02
C LYS A 383 21.42 5.24 -10.09
N SER A 384 20.13 5.12 -9.79
CA SER A 384 19.19 6.24 -9.88
C SER A 384 18.77 6.70 -8.49
N VAL A 385 19.42 7.75 -8.00
CA VAL A 385 19.21 8.26 -6.64
C VAL A 385 18.63 9.67 -6.65
N VAL A 386 17.91 10.01 -5.59
CA VAL A 386 17.40 11.37 -5.33
C VAL A 386 17.80 11.83 -3.93
N PRO A 387 18.11 13.11 -3.72
CA PRO A 387 18.41 13.62 -2.39
C PRO A 387 17.17 13.61 -1.49
N ILE A 388 17.37 13.26 -0.23
CA ILE A 388 16.38 13.44 0.83
C ILE A 388 16.53 14.88 1.31
N ARG A 389 15.64 15.76 0.86
CA ARG A 389 15.63 17.15 1.33
C ARG A 389 14.86 17.21 2.64
N PRO A 390 15.36 17.96 3.65
CA PRO A 390 14.54 18.28 4.81
C PRO A 390 13.25 18.94 4.33
N ASP A 391 12.14 18.55 4.93
CA ASP A 391 10.85 19.21 4.64
C ASP A 391 10.90 20.57 5.35
N ASP A 392 11.25 21.62 4.62
CA ASP A 392 11.38 22.98 5.15
C ASP A 392 10.01 23.67 5.31
N GLY A 393 8.91 22.96 5.02
CA GLY A 393 7.54 23.47 5.14
C GLY A 393 7.24 24.69 4.27
N SER A 394 8.18 25.07 3.39
CA SER A 394 8.20 26.41 2.75
C SER A 394 7.53 26.45 1.38
N THR A 395 7.11 25.35 0.80
CA THR A 395 6.37 25.36 -0.45
C THR A 395 4.92 24.93 -0.25
N PRO A 396 3.98 25.87 -0.16
CA PRO A 396 2.58 25.53 -0.38
C PRO A 396 2.48 24.87 -1.76
N ARG A 397 2.05 23.61 -1.81
CA ARG A 397 1.66 23.03 -3.09
C ARG A 397 0.47 23.84 -3.57
N TYR A 398 0.68 24.71 -4.56
CA TYR A 398 -0.43 25.29 -5.30
C TYR A 398 -1.20 24.12 -5.90
N GLU A 399 -2.34 23.79 -5.31
CA GLU A 399 -3.29 22.91 -5.94
C GLU A 399 -3.67 23.55 -7.28
N ASN A 400 -3.24 22.92 -8.35
CA ASN A 400 -3.65 23.33 -9.68
C ASN A 400 -5.15 23.01 -9.77
N THR A 401 -6.00 23.99 -9.51
CA THR A 401 -7.46 23.90 -9.41
C THR A 401 -8.16 23.53 -10.72
N ARG A 402 -7.41 23.24 -11.77
CA ARG A 402 -7.97 22.61 -12.97
C ARG A 402 -8.10 21.10 -12.72
N LYS A 403 -9.14 20.71 -11.99
CA LYS A 403 -9.67 19.34 -12.03
C LYS A 403 -10.05 19.07 -13.49
N SER A 404 -9.20 18.34 -14.21
CA SER A 404 -9.57 17.80 -15.51
C SER A 404 -10.72 16.82 -15.25
N ASN A 405 -11.90 17.11 -15.78
CA ASN A 405 -13.10 16.27 -15.69
C ASN A 405 -12.98 14.98 -16.54
N PHE A 406 -11.80 14.66 -17.01
CA PHE A 406 -11.54 13.45 -17.78
C PHE A 406 -10.96 12.38 -16.88
N HIS A 407 -11.83 11.57 -16.29
CA HIS A 407 -11.43 10.32 -15.65
C HIS A 407 -11.15 9.27 -16.73
N HIS A 408 -9.89 9.13 -17.11
CA HIS A 408 -9.46 8.01 -17.96
C HIS A 408 -9.35 6.73 -17.12
N ASN A 409 -10.46 6.02 -16.95
CA ASN A 409 -10.48 4.70 -16.31
C ASN A 409 -9.97 3.58 -17.24
N LYS A 410 -9.33 3.92 -18.34
CA LYS A 410 -8.66 3.00 -19.26
C LYS A 410 -7.17 3.26 -19.27
N ARG A 411 -6.37 2.19 -19.31
CA ARG A 411 -4.95 2.30 -19.63
C ARG A 411 -4.81 3.14 -20.90
N SER A 412 -3.98 4.18 -20.83
CA SER A 412 -3.76 5.06 -21.98
C SER A 412 -3.35 4.22 -23.20
N ASN A 413 -4.04 4.43 -24.31
CA ASN A 413 -3.64 3.91 -25.60
C ASN A 413 -2.52 4.82 -26.12
N LEU A 414 -1.28 4.59 -25.73
CA LEU A 414 -0.09 5.13 -26.37
C LEU A 414 0.73 3.99 -26.91
#